data_4687d099c6e7364db37689846db9f63a
#
_entry.id   4687d099c6e7364db37689846db9f63a
#
_cell.length_a   1.000
_cell.length_b   1.000
_cell.length_c   1.000
_cell.angle_alpha   90.00
_cell.angle_beta   90.00
_cell.angle_gamma   90.00
#
_symmetry.space_group_name_H-M   'P 1'
#
loop_
_entity.id
_entity.type
_entity.pdbx_description
1 polymer ?
#
loop_
_entity_poly.entity_id
_entity_poly.type
_entity_poly.pdbx_seq_one_letter_code
_entity_poly.pdbx_strand_id
1 'polypeptide(L)'
;METSIDPLTKEEFVKTRENQRFANAVNRIAYHNRKANSLRKKLMVINRPLLKNNQILTECLGRRSFKTFHKEFLKGKGFLFGVFTHYQEHEEKHQPAIYDFIIVNVGNDQIKVINSKLRTND
;
A
#
# COMPACT_ATOMS: atom_id res chain seq x y z
N MET A 1 -45.91 -8.06 5.40
CA MET A 1 -44.67 -7.49 4.85
C MET A 1 -43.48 -8.01 5.63
N GLU A 2 -42.46 -8.38 4.93
CA GLU A 2 -41.25 -8.85 5.57
C GLU A 2 -40.51 -7.71 6.28
N THR A 3 -39.90 -8.04 7.38
CA THR A 3 -39.00 -7.14 8.09
C THR A 3 -37.58 -7.64 8.02
N SER A 4 -36.63 -6.75 8.23
CA SER A 4 -35.23 -7.09 8.31
C SER A 4 -34.53 -6.18 9.31
N ILE A 5 -33.27 -6.48 9.62
CA ILE A 5 -32.50 -5.69 10.57
C ILE A 5 -31.45 -4.92 9.80
N ASP A 6 -31.43 -3.59 10.01
CA ASP A 6 -30.46 -2.71 9.36
C ASP A 6 -29.06 -3.00 9.92
N PRO A 7 -28.07 -3.32 9.06
CA PRO A 7 -26.71 -3.62 9.53
C PRO A 7 -26.02 -2.47 10.25
N LEU A 8 -26.40 -1.22 9.97
CA LEU A 8 -25.80 -0.06 10.61
C LEU A 8 -26.38 0.19 11.99
N THR A 9 -27.72 0.30 12.09
CA THR A 9 -28.40 0.69 13.31
C THR A 9 -28.78 -0.48 14.21
N LYS A 10 -28.84 -1.70 13.64
CA LYS A 10 -29.32 -2.92 14.29
C LYS A 10 -30.80 -2.84 14.63
N GLU A 11 -31.52 -1.91 14.03
CA GLU A 11 -32.96 -1.74 14.20
C GLU A 11 -33.73 -2.48 13.14
N GLU A 12 -34.91 -2.95 13.49
CA GLU A 12 -35.81 -3.60 12.57
C GLU A 12 -36.50 -2.58 11.65
N PHE A 13 -36.62 -2.92 10.38
CA PHE A 13 -37.34 -2.08 9.42
C PHE A 13 -38.21 -2.94 8.50
N VAL A 14 -39.21 -2.33 7.92
CA VAL A 14 -40.12 -2.99 6.97
C VAL A 14 -39.53 -2.86 5.56
N LYS A 15 -39.31 -3.99 4.91
CA LYS A 15 -38.77 -4.01 3.56
C LYS A 15 -39.76 -3.46 2.55
N THR A 16 -39.28 -2.64 1.62
CA THR A 16 -40.08 -2.17 0.49
C THR A 16 -39.75 -2.97 -0.79
N ARG A 17 -38.69 -3.74 -0.77
CA ARG A 17 -38.32 -4.67 -1.87
C ARG A 17 -37.59 -5.87 -1.29
N GLU A 18 -37.63 -6.96 -2.02
CA GLU A 18 -37.15 -8.27 -1.54
C GLU A 18 -35.68 -8.31 -1.13
N ASN A 19 -34.81 -7.64 -1.91
CA ASN A 19 -33.36 -7.68 -1.66
C ASN A 19 -32.84 -6.51 -0.83
N GLN A 20 -33.72 -5.79 -0.17
CA GLN A 20 -33.33 -4.64 0.65
C GLN A 20 -32.64 -5.09 1.94
N ARG A 21 -31.47 -4.54 2.20
CA ARG A 21 -30.68 -4.83 3.40
C ARG A 21 -30.65 -3.68 4.39
N PHE A 22 -30.92 -2.47 3.97
CA PHE A 22 -30.82 -1.26 4.79
C PHE A 22 -32.16 -0.55 4.81
N ALA A 23 -32.48 0.10 5.94
CA ALA A 23 -33.72 0.84 6.08
C ALA A 23 -33.84 1.98 5.05
N ASN A 24 -32.71 2.62 4.70
CA ASN A 24 -32.67 3.72 3.76
C ASN A 24 -31.29 3.86 3.14
N ALA A 25 -31.17 4.73 2.12
CA ALA A 25 -29.91 4.96 1.43
C ALA A 25 -28.85 5.63 2.30
N VAL A 26 -29.26 6.49 3.22
CA VAL A 26 -28.35 7.17 4.14
C VAL A 26 -27.63 6.14 5.01
N ASN A 27 -28.37 5.17 5.55
CA ASN A 27 -27.78 4.11 6.38
C ASN A 27 -26.84 3.22 5.57
N ARG A 28 -27.22 2.89 4.32
CA ARG A 28 -26.40 2.09 3.45
C ARG A 28 -25.05 2.76 3.18
N ILE A 29 -25.09 4.03 2.82
CA ILE A 29 -23.87 4.80 2.51
C ILE A 29 -22.98 4.93 3.74
N ALA A 30 -23.58 5.26 4.89
CA ALA A 30 -22.83 5.39 6.15
C ALA A 30 -22.17 4.08 6.56
N TYR A 31 -22.87 2.96 6.41
CA TYR A 31 -22.33 1.64 6.72
C TYR A 31 -21.10 1.33 5.89
N HIS A 32 -21.21 1.50 4.56
CA HIS A 32 -20.09 1.22 3.65
C HIS A 32 -18.92 2.17 3.87
N ASN A 33 -19.18 3.44 4.17
CA ASN A 33 -18.13 4.41 4.47
C ASN A 33 -17.38 4.06 5.75
N ARG A 34 -18.10 3.65 6.81
CA ARG A 34 -17.47 3.22 8.07
C ARG A 34 -16.62 1.98 7.87
N LYS A 35 -17.13 1.03 7.08
CA LYS A 35 -16.39 -0.20 6.78
C LYS A 35 -15.12 0.10 5.99
N ALA A 36 -15.21 0.96 4.97
CA ALA A 36 -14.06 1.35 4.16
C ALA A 36 -13.00 2.10 4.99
N ASN A 37 -13.45 3.04 5.83
CA ASN A 37 -12.55 3.81 6.70
C ASN A 37 -11.86 2.91 7.74
N SER A 38 -12.59 1.97 8.31
CA SER A 38 -12.06 1.02 9.28
C SER A 38 -10.97 0.14 8.64
N LEU A 39 -11.23 -0.35 7.42
CA LEU A 39 -10.26 -1.15 6.68
C LEU A 39 -9.01 -0.33 6.34
N ARG A 40 -9.19 0.90 5.85
CA ARG A 40 -8.08 1.79 5.51
C ARG A 40 -7.20 2.06 6.73
N LYS A 41 -7.81 2.32 7.88
CA LYS A 41 -7.11 2.57 9.13
C LYS A 41 -6.29 1.35 9.56
N LYS A 42 -6.88 0.16 9.42
CA LYS A 42 -6.21 -1.10 9.73
C LYS A 42 -5.00 -1.33 8.84
N LEU A 43 -5.12 -1.03 7.54
CA LEU A 43 -4.06 -1.25 6.58
C LEU A 43 -2.96 -0.19 6.62
N MET A 44 -3.22 0.97 7.24
CA MET A 44 -2.25 2.06 7.31
C MET A 44 -0.96 1.69 8.03
N VAL A 45 -1.01 0.73 8.92
CA VAL A 45 0.18 0.24 9.63
C VAL A 45 1.24 -0.24 8.63
N ILE A 46 0.80 -0.86 7.53
CA ILE A 46 1.70 -1.35 6.48
C ILE A 46 1.81 -0.35 5.32
N ASN A 47 0.70 0.23 4.91
CA ASN A 47 0.67 1.09 3.72
C ASN A 47 1.44 2.40 3.89
N ARG A 48 1.38 3.01 5.07
CA ARG A 48 2.09 4.27 5.32
C ARG A 48 3.61 4.13 5.19
N PRO A 49 4.25 3.12 5.80
CA PRO A 49 5.68 2.89 5.58
C PRO A 49 6.03 2.61 4.12
N LEU A 50 5.19 1.86 3.40
CA LEU A 50 5.43 1.57 1.98
C LEU A 50 5.38 2.85 1.14
N LEU A 51 4.39 3.69 1.36
CA LEU A 51 4.25 4.96 0.64
C LEU A 51 5.42 5.89 0.95
N LYS A 52 5.85 5.94 2.21
CA LYS A 52 6.98 6.75 2.62
C LYS A 52 8.27 6.28 1.96
N ASN A 53 8.51 4.96 1.97
CA ASN A 53 9.69 4.38 1.31
C ASN A 53 9.69 4.71 -0.18
N ASN A 54 8.55 4.57 -0.83
CA ASN A 54 8.43 4.89 -2.25
C ASN A 54 8.73 6.36 -2.53
N GLN A 55 8.24 7.27 -1.69
CA GLN A 55 8.49 8.69 -1.82
C GLN A 55 9.99 9.01 -1.66
N ILE A 56 10.63 8.42 -0.66
CA ILE A 56 12.06 8.60 -0.41
C ILE A 56 12.88 8.16 -1.62
N LEU A 57 12.59 6.98 -2.17
CA LEU A 57 13.32 6.46 -3.33
C LEU A 57 13.07 7.30 -4.57
N THR A 58 11.85 7.76 -4.77
CA THR A 58 11.50 8.63 -5.89
C THR A 58 12.32 9.93 -5.85
N GLU A 59 12.39 10.54 -4.69
CA GLU A 59 13.15 11.79 -4.50
C GLU A 59 14.66 11.58 -4.63
N CYS A 60 15.18 10.52 -4.01
CA CYS A 60 16.62 10.26 -4.00
C CYS A 60 17.15 9.81 -5.36
N LEU A 61 16.39 8.99 -6.06
CA LEU A 61 16.81 8.48 -7.37
C LEU A 61 16.58 9.51 -8.49
N GLY A 62 15.50 10.26 -8.39
CA GLY A 62 15.14 11.25 -9.43
C GLY A 62 14.89 10.57 -10.77
N ARG A 63 15.53 11.06 -11.81
CA ARG A 63 15.38 10.54 -13.18
C ARG A 63 16.37 9.42 -13.51
N ARG A 64 17.19 9.04 -12.57
CA ARG A 64 18.19 8.00 -12.81
C ARG A 64 17.52 6.62 -12.87
N SER A 65 18.09 5.72 -13.67
CA SER A 65 17.62 4.35 -13.72
C SER A 65 18.13 3.53 -12.54
N PHE A 66 19.26 3.91 -11.96
CA PHE A 66 19.79 3.30 -10.76
C PHE A 66 20.77 4.22 -10.05
N LYS A 67 20.99 3.97 -8.78
CA LYS A 67 22.02 4.63 -7.98
C LYS A 67 22.29 3.82 -6.72
N THR A 68 23.53 3.85 -6.25
CA THR A 68 23.91 3.21 -5.00
C THR A 68 23.95 4.24 -3.87
N PHE A 69 23.33 3.90 -2.75
CA PHE A 69 23.28 4.75 -1.57
C PHE A 69 23.89 4.03 -0.39
N HIS A 70 24.46 4.79 0.54
CA HIS A 70 24.88 4.23 1.82
C HIS A 70 23.62 3.95 2.64
N LYS A 71 23.62 2.81 3.32
CA LYS A 71 22.50 2.38 4.15
C LYS A 71 22.10 3.45 5.18
N GLU A 72 23.09 4.08 5.82
CA GLU A 72 22.86 5.12 6.81
C GLU A 72 22.20 6.38 6.20
N PHE A 73 22.51 6.68 4.95
CA PHE A 73 21.87 7.79 4.25
C PHE A 73 20.37 7.54 4.11
N LEU A 74 19.99 6.34 3.69
CA LEU A 74 18.58 5.98 3.56
C LEU A 74 17.88 5.95 4.92
N LYS A 75 18.55 5.42 5.93
CA LYS A 75 18.04 5.43 7.31
C LYS A 75 17.79 6.84 7.81
N GLY A 76 18.71 7.75 7.54
CA GLY A 76 18.57 9.16 7.91
C GLY A 76 17.37 9.84 7.26
N LYS A 77 16.96 9.37 6.09
CA LYS A 77 15.75 9.84 5.41
C LYS A 77 14.46 9.24 5.98
N GLY A 78 14.58 8.24 6.83
CA GLY A 78 13.43 7.54 7.40
C GLY A 78 13.03 6.29 6.65
N PHE A 79 13.90 5.76 5.78
CA PHE A 79 13.64 4.55 5.03
C PHE A 79 13.58 3.33 5.96
N LEU A 80 12.54 2.51 5.82
CA LEU A 80 12.35 1.30 6.60
C LEU A 80 12.69 0.07 5.77
N PHE A 81 13.79 -0.60 6.11
CA PHE A 81 14.33 -1.71 5.31
C PHE A 81 13.50 -2.98 5.33
N GLY A 82 12.72 -3.20 6.36
CA GLY A 82 11.90 -4.41 6.47
C GLY A 82 10.56 -4.34 5.74
N VAL A 83 10.26 -3.24 5.06
CA VAL A 83 8.97 -3.02 4.42
C VAL A 83 9.14 -2.94 2.91
N PHE A 84 8.50 -3.85 2.18
CA PHE A 84 8.57 -3.90 0.72
C PHE A 84 7.27 -4.49 0.16
N THR A 85 7.01 -4.27 -1.14
CA THR A 85 5.76 -4.70 -1.76
C THR A 85 5.80 -6.14 -2.26
N HIS A 86 6.93 -6.55 -2.82
CA HIS A 86 7.07 -7.88 -3.40
C HIS A 86 8.54 -8.20 -3.64
N TYR A 87 8.80 -9.44 -4.06
CA TYR A 87 10.11 -9.81 -4.56
C TYR A 87 10.13 -9.72 -6.06
N GLN A 88 11.22 -9.20 -6.61
CA GLN A 88 11.42 -9.05 -8.04
C GLN A 88 12.69 -9.82 -8.43
N GLU A 89 12.62 -10.61 -9.48
CA GLU A 89 13.81 -11.28 -9.98
C GLU A 89 14.74 -10.27 -10.64
N HIS A 90 16.01 -10.30 -10.25
CA HIS A 90 17.05 -9.44 -10.78
C HIS A 90 18.38 -10.20 -10.74
N GLU A 91 19.01 -10.39 -11.92
CA GLU A 91 20.25 -11.14 -12.04
C GLU A 91 20.18 -12.52 -11.40
N GLU A 92 19.11 -13.25 -11.71
CA GLU A 92 18.85 -14.62 -11.23
C GLU A 92 18.60 -14.75 -9.73
N LYS A 93 18.41 -13.64 -9.03
CA LYS A 93 18.09 -13.63 -7.60
C LYS A 93 16.80 -12.87 -7.36
N HIS A 94 16.08 -13.27 -6.31
CA HIS A 94 14.89 -12.58 -5.86
C HIS A 94 15.31 -11.45 -4.93
N GLN A 95 15.01 -10.21 -5.32
CA GLN A 95 15.33 -9.03 -4.53
C GLN A 95 14.06 -8.35 -4.03
N PRO A 96 14.09 -7.76 -2.83
CA PRO A 96 12.94 -6.98 -2.36
C PRO A 96 12.67 -5.80 -3.30
N ALA A 97 11.40 -5.52 -3.53
CA ALA A 97 11.01 -4.39 -4.37
C ALA A 97 9.93 -3.56 -3.69
N ILE A 98 10.00 -2.27 -3.91
CA ILE A 98 8.99 -1.31 -3.43
C ILE A 98 8.41 -0.68 -4.68
N TYR A 99 7.23 -1.16 -5.11
CA TYR A 99 6.58 -0.77 -6.36
C TYR A 99 7.56 -0.94 -7.53
N ASP A 100 8.01 0.13 -8.16
CA ASP A 100 8.90 0.06 -9.32
C ASP A 100 10.39 -0.02 -8.96
N PHE A 101 10.73 0.08 -7.68
CA PHE A 101 12.12 0.11 -7.23
C PHE A 101 12.58 -1.25 -6.74
N ILE A 102 13.68 -1.73 -7.29
CA ILE A 102 14.33 -2.97 -6.83
C ILE A 102 15.46 -2.56 -5.88
N ILE A 103 15.52 -3.22 -4.73
CA ILE A 103 16.49 -2.93 -3.68
C ILE A 103 17.52 -4.06 -3.63
N VAL A 104 18.77 -3.73 -3.91
CA VAL A 104 19.84 -4.73 -3.92
C VAL A 104 20.91 -4.37 -2.91
N ASN A 105 21.17 -5.27 -1.98
CA ASN A 105 22.28 -5.10 -1.05
C ASN A 105 23.56 -5.52 -1.76
N VAL A 106 24.47 -4.57 -1.99
CA VAL A 106 25.72 -4.82 -2.70
C VAL A 106 26.94 -4.95 -1.79
N GLY A 107 26.70 -5.03 -0.48
CA GLY A 107 27.77 -5.17 0.52
C GLY A 107 28.32 -3.83 0.98
N ASN A 108 29.16 -3.85 2.03
CA ASN A 108 29.79 -2.67 2.61
C ASN A 108 28.80 -1.55 2.99
N ASP A 109 27.62 -1.96 3.48
CA ASP A 109 26.53 -1.05 3.85
C ASP A 109 26.05 -0.19 2.68
N GLN A 110 26.18 -0.69 1.45
CA GLN A 110 25.73 -0.02 0.24
C GLN A 110 24.48 -0.71 -0.30
N ILE A 111 23.52 0.11 -0.71
CA ILE A 111 22.23 -0.35 -1.27
C ILE A 111 22.09 0.24 -2.67
N LYS A 112 21.95 -0.63 -3.66
CA LYS A 112 21.67 -0.21 -5.03
C LYS A 112 20.16 -0.19 -5.26
N VAL A 113 19.65 0.94 -5.69
CA VAL A 113 18.23 1.12 -6.00
C VAL A 113 18.09 1.22 -7.52
N ILE A 114 17.23 0.39 -8.08
CA ILE A 114 17.00 0.31 -9.53
C ILE A 114 15.54 0.62 -9.82
N ASN A 115 15.30 1.56 -10.72
CA ASN A 115 13.94 1.82 -11.20
C ASN A 115 13.68 0.92 -12.40
N SER A 116 12.89 -0.12 -12.20
CA SER A 116 12.64 -1.12 -13.23
C SER A 116 11.92 -0.58 -14.47
N LYS A 117 11.17 0.51 -14.33
CA LYS A 117 10.48 1.14 -15.44
C LYS A 117 11.39 1.98 -16.33
N LEU A 118 12.44 2.56 -15.75
CA LEU A 118 13.41 3.35 -16.48
C LEU A 118 14.57 2.51 -17.00
N ARG A 119 14.61 1.26 -16.60
CA ARG A 119 15.62 0.32 -17.04
C ARG A 119 15.21 -0.23 -18.40
N THR A 120 15.57 0.48 -19.43
CA THR A 120 15.23 0.08 -20.78
C THR A 120 16.48 -0.27 -21.55
N ASN A 121 16.45 -1.38 -22.25
CA ASN A 121 17.38 -1.69 -23.32
C ASN A 121 18.85 -1.56 -23.03
N ASP A 122 19.18 -1.60 -21.81
CA ASP A 122 20.59 -1.44 -21.47
C ASP A 122 21.30 -2.75 -21.58
#